data_bd017313f15e3aa546580f0fd5778bbf
#
_entry.id   bd017313f15e3aa546580f0fd5778bbf
#
_cell.length_a   1.000
_cell.length_b   1.000
_cell.length_c   1.000
_cell.angle_alpha   90.00
_cell.angle_beta   90.00
_cell.angle_gamma   90.00
#
_symmetry.space_group_name_H-M   'P 1'
#
loop_
_entity.id
_entity.type
_entity.pdbx_description
1 polymer ?
#
loop_
_entity_poly.entity_id
_entity_poly.type
_entity_poly.pdbx_seq_one_letter_code
_entity_poly.pdbx_strand_id
1 'polypeptide(L)'
;MEENTSKTTRKVDVRFLYILPSLLALIFAITSFAYQFGNQLVDLKNTCYTIFLNTPENKTSDEMIDELDELLVHYDISGFTINLNTQGAFISNGEVQFDDSIQIAFMDVSRNTVYQIAEKLRETYGVTIMIQEYVVKVSYL
;
A
#
# COMPACT_ATOMS: atom_id res chain seq x y z
N MET A 1 -56.02 -15.00 -51.81
CA MET A 1 -55.10 -13.92 -51.37
C MET A 1 -54.21 -14.54 -50.30
N GLU A 2 -53.05 -15.12 -50.73
CA GLU A 2 -52.08 -15.75 -49.83
C GLU A 2 -51.01 -14.71 -49.55
N GLU A 3 -50.86 -14.36 -48.26
CA GLU A 3 -49.90 -13.42 -47.75
C GLU A 3 -48.55 -14.15 -47.48
N ASN A 4 -47.61 -13.94 -48.36
CA ASN A 4 -46.31 -14.57 -48.34
C ASN A 4 -45.37 -13.82 -47.39
N THR A 5 -45.38 -14.17 -46.10
CA THR A 5 -44.47 -13.60 -45.08
C THR A 5 -43.09 -14.23 -45.24
N SER A 6 -42.24 -13.58 -45.99
CA SER A 6 -40.79 -13.90 -46.10
C SER A 6 -40.08 -13.65 -44.75
N LYS A 7 -39.83 -14.71 -43.99
CA LYS A 7 -38.94 -14.68 -42.81
C LYS A 7 -37.51 -14.58 -43.25
N THR A 8 -36.95 -13.36 -43.23
CA THR A 8 -35.53 -13.11 -43.42
C THR A 8 -34.77 -13.61 -42.18
N THR A 9 -34.28 -14.82 -42.18
CA THR A 9 -33.36 -15.36 -41.19
C THR A 9 -32.00 -14.69 -41.39
N ARG A 10 -31.65 -13.71 -40.57
CA ARG A 10 -30.28 -13.15 -40.47
C ARG A 10 -29.34 -14.27 -40.01
N LYS A 11 -28.49 -14.77 -40.90
CA LYS A 11 -27.38 -15.63 -40.51
C LYS A 11 -26.41 -14.81 -39.67
N VAL A 12 -26.42 -15.04 -38.38
CA VAL A 12 -25.38 -14.49 -37.49
C VAL A 12 -24.07 -15.17 -37.84
N ASP A 13 -23.06 -14.40 -38.22
CA ASP A 13 -21.75 -14.94 -38.58
C ASP A 13 -21.12 -15.51 -37.28
N VAL A 14 -20.97 -16.83 -37.26
CA VAL A 14 -20.47 -17.59 -36.09
C VAL A 14 -19.06 -17.10 -35.66
N ARG A 15 -18.30 -16.52 -36.57
CA ARG A 15 -16.99 -15.92 -36.27
C ARG A 15 -17.08 -14.75 -35.30
N PHE A 16 -18.18 -14.00 -35.32
CA PHE A 16 -18.41 -12.89 -34.38
C PHE A 16 -18.62 -13.38 -32.93
N LEU A 17 -19.16 -14.61 -32.79
CA LEU A 17 -19.45 -15.20 -31.48
C LEU A 17 -18.16 -15.55 -30.70
N TYR A 18 -17.07 -15.85 -31.41
CA TYR A 18 -15.77 -16.18 -30.81
C TYR A 18 -14.86 -14.95 -30.58
N ILE A 19 -15.03 -13.91 -31.39
CA ILE A 19 -14.21 -12.68 -31.28
C ILE A 19 -14.70 -11.82 -30.11
N LEU A 20 -15.99 -11.75 -29.85
CA LEU A 20 -16.60 -10.91 -28.83
C LEU A 20 -16.12 -11.22 -27.41
N PRO A 21 -16.10 -12.51 -26.96
CA PRO A 21 -15.60 -12.86 -25.63
C PRO A 21 -14.10 -12.55 -25.46
N SER A 22 -13.30 -12.78 -26.51
CA SER A 22 -11.87 -12.50 -26.47
C SER A 22 -11.59 -11.00 -26.37
N LEU A 23 -12.35 -10.16 -27.06
CA LEU A 23 -12.25 -8.70 -27.00
C LEU A 23 -12.65 -8.19 -25.63
N LEU A 24 -13.75 -8.71 -25.06
CA LEU A 24 -14.19 -8.36 -23.70
C LEU A 24 -13.16 -8.76 -22.64
N ALA A 25 -12.56 -9.95 -22.75
CA ALA A 25 -11.50 -10.40 -21.84
C ALA A 25 -10.26 -9.49 -21.91
N LEU A 26 -9.88 -9.07 -23.12
CA LEU A 26 -8.76 -8.14 -23.32
C LEU A 26 -9.03 -6.77 -22.72
N ILE A 27 -10.23 -6.22 -22.93
CA ILE A 27 -10.64 -4.93 -22.33
C ILE A 27 -10.61 -5.03 -20.81
N PHE A 28 -11.13 -6.13 -20.25
CA PHE A 28 -11.15 -6.35 -18.79
C PHE A 28 -9.73 -6.47 -18.22
N ALA A 29 -8.81 -7.15 -18.91
CA ALA A 29 -7.42 -7.26 -18.50
C ALA A 29 -6.72 -5.90 -18.53
N ILE A 30 -6.92 -5.09 -19.57
CA ILE A 30 -6.33 -3.76 -19.69
C ILE A 30 -6.88 -2.82 -18.63
N THR A 31 -8.19 -2.81 -18.38
CA THR A 31 -8.80 -1.95 -17.35
C THR A 31 -8.38 -2.36 -15.94
N SER A 32 -8.27 -3.65 -15.64
CA SER A 32 -7.77 -4.15 -14.35
C SER A 32 -6.30 -3.77 -14.13
N PHE A 33 -5.48 -3.90 -15.15
CA PHE A 33 -4.08 -3.50 -15.10
C PHE A 33 -3.92 -1.99 -14.92
N ALA A 34 -4.68 -1.18 -15.67
CA ALA A 34 -4.67 0.28 -15.56
C ALA A 34 -5.17 0.75 -14.18
N TYR A 35 -6.16 0.06 -13.60
CA TYR A 35 -6.65 0.35 -12.25
C TYR A 35 -5.61 0.05 -11.18
N GLN A 36 -4.92 -1.11 -11.27
CA GLN A 36 -3.85 -1.46 -10.34
C GLN A 36 -2.67 -0.49 -10.43
N PHE A 37 -2.25 -0.16 -11.65
CA PHE A 37 -1.16 0.80 -11.87
C PHE A 37 -1.54 2.23 -11.50
N GLY A 38 -2.78 2.66 -11.80
CA GLY A 38 -3.28 3.97 -11.44
C GLY A 38 -3.32 4.18 -9.93
N ASN A 39 -3.76 3.19 -9.17
CA ASN A 39 -3.78 3.25 -7.71
C ASN A 39 -2.36 3.29 -7.12
N GLN A 40 -1.41 2.54 -7.67
CA GLN A 40 -0.01 2.61 -7.22
C GLN A 40 0.62 3.99 -7.50
N LEU A 41 0.35 4.59 -8.66
CA LEU A 41 0.86 5.91 -9.01
C LEU A 41 0.20 7.05 -8.19
N VAL A 42 -1.05 6.89 -7.80
CA VAL A 42 -1.74 7.86 -6.91
C VAL A 42 -1.20 7.74 -5.49
N ASP A 43 -0.93 6.53 -5.00
CA ASP A 43 -0.32 6.30 -3.68
C ASP A 43 1.08 6.93 -3.57
N LEU A 44 1.87 6.91 -4.65
CA LEU A 44 3.24 7.45 -4.65
C LEU A 44 3.32 8.98 -4.58
N LYS A 45 2.27 9.72 -4.97
CA LYS A 45 2.40 11.16 -5.19
C LYS A 45 1.99 12.07 -4.04
N ASN A 46 1.18 11.60 -3.10
CA ASN A 46 0.60 12.49 -2.08
C ASN A 46 0.37 11.82 -0.72
N THR A 47 0.89 10.61 -0.50
CA THR A 47 0.66 9.90 0.75
C THR A 47 1.97 9.79 1.52
N CYS A 48 1.95 10.21 2.76
CA CYS A 48 3.01 9.98 3.72
C CYS A 48 2.57 8.90 4.70
N TYR A 49 3.43 7.97 4.97
CA TYR A 49 3.22 6.92 5.96
C TYR A 49 4.16 7.12 7.12
N THR A 50 3.65 6.92 8.32
CA THR A 50 4.46 6.92 9.52
C THR A 50 4.22 5.64 10.29
N ILE A 51 5.28 4.92 10.56
CA ILE A 51 5.29 3.75 11.43
C ILE A 51 5.75 4.20 12.81
N PHE A 52 5.00 3.82 13.83
CA PHE A 52 5.38 3.97 15.24
C PHE A 52 5.55 2.57 15.82
N LEU A 53 6.68 2.34 16.46
CA LEU A 53 6.95 1.10 17.16
C LEU A 53 7.62 1.39 18.49
N ASN A 54 7.29 0.58 19.48
CA ASN A 54 7.90 0.67 20.80
C ASN A 54 9.33 0.16 20.76
N THR A 55 10.22 0.78 21.51
CA THR A 55 11.59 0.28 21.67
C THR A 55 11.54 -1.02 22.49
N PRO A 56 12.05 -2.15 21.98
CA PRO A 56 12.13 -3.38 22.75
C PRO A 56 13.01 -3.20 23.99
N GLU A 57 12.61 -3.79 25.12
CA GLU A 57 13.33 -3.64 26.41
C GLU A 57 14.79 -4.13 26.38
N ASN A 58 15.12 -4.98 25.41
CA ASN A 58 16.44 -5.62 25.29
C ASN A 58 17.34 -4.99 24.22
N LYS A 59 16.94 -3.85 23.65
CA LYS A 59 17.67 -3.16 22.58
C LYS A 59 17.83 -1.68 22.87
N THR A 60 18.96 -1.15 22.46
CA THR A 60 19.19 0.28 22.44
C THR A 60 18.66 0.89 21.13
N SER A 61 18.39 2.18 21.15
CA SER A 61 17.97 2.91 19.95
C SER A 61 19.00 2.84 18.82
N ASP A 62 20.29 2.85 19.17
CA ASP A 62 21.39 2.80 18.18
C ASP A 62 21.44 1.43 17.48
N GLU A 63 21.30 0.32 18.23
CA GLU A 63 21.23 -1.02 17.63
C GLU A 63 20.01 -1.17 16.70
N MET A 64 18.89 -0.55 17.07
CA MET A 64 17.71 -0.57 16.20
C MET A 64 17.89 0.24 14.92
N ILE A 65 18.64 1.34 14.95
CA ILE A 65 18.92 2.14 13.75
C ILE A 65 19.68 1.30 12.73
N ASP A 66 20.73 0.61 13.15
CA ASP A 66 21.55 -0.20 12.25
C ASP A 66 20.72 -1.30 11.57
N GLU A 67 19.86 -1.98 12.35
CA GLU A 67 18.96 -3.01 11.81
C GLU A 67 17.86 -2.43 10.90
N LEU A 68 17.34 -1.25 11.24
CA LEU A 68 16.37 -0.55 10.41
C LEU A 68 16.98 -0.10 9.08
N ASP A 69 18.21 0.41 9.11
CA ASP A 69 18.90 0.85 7.91
C ASP A 69 19.10 -0.32 6.93
N GLU A 70 19.57 -1.48 7.43
CA GLU A 70 19.68 -2.69 6.62
C GLU A 70 18.33 -3.14 6.02
N LEU A 71 17.27 -3.08 6.83
CA LEU A 71 15.92 -3.45 6.38
C LEU A 71 15.42 -2.48 5.30
N LEU A 72 15.57 -1.19 5.49
CA LEU A 72 15.09 -0.18 4.54
C LEU A 72 15.85 -0.23 3.21
N VAL A 73 17.16 -0.48 3.26
CA VAL A 73 17.98 -0.74 2.06
C VAL A 73 17.47 -1.98 1.32
N HIS A 74 17.11 -3.05 2.03
CA HIS A 74 16.55 -4.26 1.41
C HIS A 74 15.26 -3.98 0.61
N TYR A 75 14.44 -3.04 1.07
CA TYR A 75 13.20 -2.63 0.38
C TYR A 75 13.40 -1.51 -0.65
N ASP A 76 14.64 -1.16 -0.98
CA ASP A 76 15.00 -0.08 -1.92
C ASP A 76 14.37 1.28 -1.53
N ILE A 77 14.33 1.57 -0.23
CA ILE A 77 13.82 2.82 0.30
C ILE A 77 14.90 3.89 0.25
N SER A 78 14.73 4.88 -0.62
CA SER A 78 15.71 5.95 -0.83
C SER A 78 15.51 7.18 0.06
N GLY A 79 14.33 7.32 0.69
CA GLY A 79 14.01 8.49 1.52
C GLY A 79 13.12 8.13 2.70
N PHE A 80 13.66 8.31 3.91
CA PHE A 80 12.94 8.12 5.15
C PHE A 80 13.48 9.07 6.23
N THR A 81 12.69 9.25 7.28
CA THR A 81 13.10 9.99 8.47
C THR A 81 12.86 9.13 9.70
N ILE A 82 13.88 8.92 10.52
CA ILE A 82 13.76 8.24 11.81
C ILE A 82 13.80 9.27 12.92
N ASN A 83 12.87 9.19 13.85
CA ASN A 83 12.85 9.96 15.08
C ASN A 83 12.83 8.98 16.26
N LEU A 84 13.89 8.97 17.04
CA LEU A 84 14.16 8.00 18.10
C LEU A 84 13.58 8.38 19.46
N ASN A 85 13.26 9.66 19.66
CA ASN A 85 12.86 10.20 20.95
C ASN A 85 11.39 10.62 20.94
N THR A 86 10.53 9.78 20.40
CA THR A 86 9.10 10.03 20.42
C THR A 86 8.51 9.40 21.68
N GLN A 87 7.81 10.18 22.50
CA GLN A 87 7.03 9.63 23.61
C GLN A 87 5.59 9.49 23.18
N GLY A 88 5.10 8.26 23.22
CA GLY A 88 3.69 7.95 23.16
C GLY A 88 3.06 8.01 24.57
N ALA A 89 1.81 8.41 24.67
CA ALA A 89 1.05 8.31 25.90
C ALA A 89 -0.25 7.54 25.63
N PHE A 90 -0.58 6.59 26.49
CA PHE A 90 -1.84 5.85 26.42
C PHE A 90 -2.43 5.69 27.83
N ILE A 91 -3.73 5.49 27.87
CA ILE A 91 -4.43 5.28 29.14
C ILE A 91 -4.63 3.77 29.36
N SER A 92 -4.06 3.25 30.43
CA SER A 92 -4.25 1.87 30.88
C SER A 92 -4.75 1.89 32.34
N ASN A 93 -5.85 1.19 32.62
CA ASN A 93 -6.45 1.10 33.95
C ASN A 93 -6.77 2.48 34.62
N GLY A 94 -7.03 3.50 33.79
CA GLY A 94 -7.32 4.85 34.25
C GLY A 94 -6.09 5.71 34.56
N GLU A 95 -4.89 5.20 34.32
CA GLU A 95 -3.62 5.91 34.48
C GLU A 95 -2.99 6.18 33.13
N VAL A 96 -2.32 7.34 33.01
CA VAL A 96 -1.53 7.69 31.81
C VAL A 96 -0.19 6.99 31.90
N GLN A 97 0.09 6.14 30.94
CA GLN A 97 1.39 5.48 30.78
C GLN A 97 2.12 6.11 29.59
N PHE A 98 3.41 6.32 29.76
CA PHE A 98 4.28 6.82 28.70
C PHE A 98 5.13 5.67 28.18
N ASP A 99 5.31 5.66 26.85
CA ASP A 99 6.09 4.65 26.19
C ASP A 99 7.06 5.31 25.21
N ASP A 100 8.31 4.91 25.27
CA ASP A 100 9.32 5.38 24.32
C ASP A 100 9.09 4.68 22.99
N SER A 101 8.95 5.46 21.94
CA SER A 101 8.67 4.93 20.62
C SER A 101 9.63 5.50 19.57
N ILE A 102 9.85 4.70 18.55
CA ILE A 102 10.56 5.10 17.34
C ILE A 102 9.50 5.42 16.29
N GLN A 103 9.71 6.52 15.59
CA GLN A 103 8.88 6.95 14.50
C GLN A 103 9.69 6.87 13.20
N ILE A 104 9.16 6.20 12.18
CA ILE A 104 9.74 6.11 10.85
C ILE A 104 8.74 6.70 9.85
N ALA A 105 9.11 7.79 9.21
CA ALA A 105 8.27 8.44 8.21
C ALA A 105 8.80 8.17 6.79
N PHE A 106 7.89 7.81 5.90
CA PHE A 106 8.15 7.52 4.49
C PHE A 106 7.39 8.49 3.60
N MET A 107 8.05 8.98 2.56
CA MET A 107 7.43 9.69 1.46
C MET A 107 7.73 8.96 0.16
N ASP A 108 6.77 8.98 -0.76
CA ASP A 108 6.89 8.34 -2.09
C ASP A 108 7.13 6.82 -2.06
N VAL A 109 6.68 6.16 -1.00
CA VAL A 109 6.73 4.70 -0.84
C VAL A 109 5.34 4.12 -1.02
N SER A 110 5.25 2.95 -1.66
CA SER A 110 3.94 2.31 -1.86
C SER A 110 3.37 1.81 -0.52
N ARG A 111 2.05 1.89 -0.39
CA ARG A 111 1.34 1.36 0.78
C ARG A 111 1.73 -0.08 1.09
N ASN A 112 1.78 -0.92 0.05
CA ASN A 112 2.12 -2.33 0.21
C ASN A 112 3.52 -2.53 0.79
N THR A 113 4.50 -1.76 0.33
CA THR A 113 5.88 -1.80 0.85
C THR A 113 5.94 -1.40 2.32
N VAL A 114 5.22 -0.33 2.71
CA VAL A 114 5.16 0.12 4.11
C VAL A 114 4.56 -0.95 5.01
N TYR A 115 3.50 -1.62 4.56
CA TYR A 115 2.88 -2.70 5.33
C TYR A 115 3.78 -3.93 5.43
N GLN A 116 4.55 -4.27 4.40
CA GLN A 116 5.54 -5.35 4.44
C GLN A 116 6.67 -5.04 5.43
N ILE A 117 7.16 -3.80 5.44
CA ILE A 117 8.16 -3.33 6.41
C ILE A 117 7.60 -3.44 7.83
N ALA A 118 6.39 -2.94 8.07
CA ALA A 118 5.76 -3.00 9.39
C ALA A 118 5.56 -4.45 9.88
N GLU A 119 5.13 -5.34 9.00
CA GLU A 119 4.98 -6.76 9.32
C GLU A 119 6.33 -7.39 9.70
N LYS A 120 7.37 -7.08 8.93
CA LYS A 120 8.71 -7.56 9.20
C LYS A 120 9.25 -7.06 10.53
N LEU A 121 9.04 -5.77 10.85
CA LEU A 121 9.42 -5.18 12.14
C LEU A 121 8.64 -5.83 13.29
N ARG A 122 7.35 -6.07 13.11
CA ARG A 122 6.52 -6.77 14.10
C ARG A 122 7.02 -8.17 14.39
N GLU A 123 7.36 -8.92 13.34
CA GLU A 123 7.92 -10.28 13.48
C GLU A 123 9.29 -10.28 14.16
N THR A 124 10.14 -9.31 13.80
CA THR A 124 11.51 -9.25 14.30
C THR A 124 11.56 -8.85 15.78
N TYR A 125 10.74 -7.88 16.18
CA TYR A 125 10.83 -7.30 17.52
C TYR A 125 9.71 -7.75 18.48
N GLY A 126 8.67 -8.39 17.98
CA GLY A 126 7.54 -8.81 18.79
C GLY A 126 6.74 -7.65 19.40
N VAL A 127 6.87 -6.44 18.82
CA VAL A 127 6.23 -5.22 19.32
C VAL A 127 4.93 -4.89 18.61
N THR A 128 4.11 -4.05 19.23
CA THR A 128 2.94 -3.47 18.57
C THR A 128 3.39 -2.36 17.62
N ILE A 129 2.84 -2.36 16.41
CA ILE A 129 3.14 -1.35 15.40
C ILE A 129 1.86 -0.60 15.08
N MET A 130 1.95 0.73 15.08
CA MET A 130 0.90 1.61 14.57
C MET A 130 1.37 2.24 13.26
N ILE A 131 0.52 2.17 12.23
CA ILE A 131 0.75 2.84 10.95
C ILE A 131 -0.21 4.01 10.85
N GLN A 132 0.32 5.19 10.61
CA GLN A 132 -0.45 6.38 10.30
C GLN A 132 -0.27 6.73 8.83
N GLU A 133 -1.38 6.93 8.13
CA GLU A 133 -1.44 7.30 6.72
C GLU A 133 -2.09 8.68 6.62
N TYR A 134 -1.45 9.61 5.91
CA TYR A 134 -2.00 10.94 5.66
C TYR A 134 -1.56 11.49 4.31
N VAL A 135 -2.45 12.25 3.71
CA VAL A 135 -2.19 12.91 2.43
C VAL A 135 -1.48 14.24 2.67
N VAL A 136 -0.33 14.42 2.03
CA VAL A 136 0.43 15.66 2.11
C VAL A 136 0.46 16.37 0.77
N LYS A 137 0.44 17.72 0.81
CA LYS A 137 0.79 18.54 -0.36
C LYS A 137 2.26 18.88 -0.26
N VAL A 138 3.07 18.32 -1.15
CA VAL A 138 4.49 18.67 -1.26
C VAL A 138 4.63 19.76 -2.32
N SER A 139 5.28 20.87 -1.94
CA SER A 139 5.65 21.94 -2.87
C SER A 139 7.16 22.06 -2.85
N TYR A 140 7.78 21.90 -3.99
CA TYR A 140 9.20 22.18 -4.17
C TYR A 140 9.36 23.65 -4.59
N LEU A 141 10.21 24.41 -3.91
CA LEU A 141 10.56 25.80 -4.20
C LEU A 141 11.84 25.85 -4.99
#